data_797528d447b2bbdd16843de8ecc6da70
#
_entry.id   797528d447b2bbdd16843de8ecc6da70
#
_cell.length_a   1.000
_cell.length_b   1.000
_cell.length_c   1.000
_cell.angle_alpha   90.00
_cell.angle_beta   90.00
_cell.angle_gamma   90.00
#
_symmetry.space_group_name_H-M   'P 1'
#
loop_
_entity.id
_entity.type
_entity.pdbx_description
1 polymer ?
#
loop_
_entity_poly.entity_id
_entity_poly.type
_entity_poly.pdbx_seq_one_letter_code
_entity_poly.pdbx_strand_id
1 'polypeptide(L)'
;MKPIRIEYEGYTITTDKQAMQPEAIHRWLSQQSYWSKHIPFEIVKTAFDNSYCIAVLKDGEQIGYGRLITDYATFAYLADVYVEEPHRGKGLSKKMVETLMEQDWVKGLRKILLATLDAHGLYAQYGFTPMVISERYMEISRPIVYGDESSPC
;
A
#
# COMPACT_ATOMS: atom_id res chain seq x y z
N MET A 1 9.95 7.72 14.94
CA MET A 1 10.59 6.78 13.99
C MET A 1 11.20 7.59 12.86
N LYS A 2 12.48 7.36 12.60
CA LYS A 2 13.19 8.13 11.57
C LYS A 2 12.78 7.70 10.18
N PRO A 3 12.38 8.62 9.27
CA PRO A 3 12.01 8.26 7.91
C PRO A 3 13.17 7.62 7.14
N ILE A 4 12.81 6.70 6.25
CA ILE A 4 13.75 6.04 5.34
C ILE A 4 13.70 6.78 4.01
N ARG A 5 14.88 6.94 3.40
CA ARG A 5 15.00 7.48 2.06
C ARG A 5 16.08 6.70 1.31
N ILE A 6 15.71 6.13 0.18
CA ILE A 6 16.61 5.30 -0.64
C ILE A 6 16.54 5.79 -2.08
N GLU A 7 17.71 5.99 -2.69
CA GLU A 7 17.78 6.24 -4.14
C GLU A 7 17.95 4.91 -4.86
N TYR A 8 17.11 4.68 -5.88
CA TYR A 8 17.09 3.42 -6.61
C TYR A 8 16.73 3.67 -8.07
N GLU A 9 17.70 3.44 -8.97
CA GLU A 9 17.48 3.53 -10.43
C GLU A 9 16.86 4.87 -10.88
N GLY A 10 17.27 5.96 -10.24
CA GLY A 10 16.74 7.29 -10.54
C GLY A 10 15.43 7.64 -9.86
N TYR A 11 14.92 6.75 -9.02
CA TYR A 11 13.74 6.96 -8.19
C TYR A 11 14.13 7.16 -6.73
N THR A 12 13.28 7.85 -5.99
CA THR A 12 13.41 7.95 -4.54
C THR A 12 12.32 7.13 -3.88
N ILE A 13 12.71 6.22 -2.99
CA ILE A 13 11.77 5.43 -2.20
C ILE A 13 11.85 5.96 -0.78
N THR A 14 10.71 6.36 -0.20
CA THR A 14 10.72 7.04 1.09
C THR A 14 9.51 6.68 1.94
N THR A 15 9.70 6.70 3.26
CA THR A 15 8.62 6.60 4.24
C THR A 15 8.29 7.96 4.87
N ASP A 16 8.89 9.04 4.38
CA ASP A 16 8.62 10.39 4.87
C ASP A 16 7.30 10.91 4.30
N LYS A 17 6.28 10.97 5.14
CA LYS A 17 4.96 11.46 4.74
C LYS A 17 4.98 12.90 4.23
N GLN A 18 5.93 13.71 4.69
CA GLN A 18 6.03 15.10 4.22
C GLN A 18 6.42 15.19 2.74
N ALA A 19 7.05 14.15 2.21
CA ALA A 19 7.41 14.07 0.80
C ALA A 19 6.30 13.46 -0.06
N MET A 20 5.24 12.95 0.56
CA MET A 20 4.17 12.25 -0.15
C MET A 20 3.04 13.19 -0.57
N GLN A 21 2.30 12.75 -1.59
CA GLN A 21 1.25 13.55 -2.23
C GLN A 21 -0.09 12.82 -2.13
N PRO A 22 -0.90 13.09 -1.09
CA PRO A 22 -2.20 12.43 -0.94
C PRO A 22 -3.12 12.61 -2.15
N GLU A 23 -3.00 13.72 -2.87
CA GLU A 23 -3.76 13.96 -4.09
C GLU A 23 -3.40 12.96 -5.19
N ALA A 24 -2.12 12.60 -5.32
CA ALA A 24 -1.67 11.59 -6.28
C ALA A 24 -2.17 10.20 -5.90
N ILE A 25 -2.17 9.88 -4.61
CA ILE A 25 -2.69 8.62 -4.08
C ILE A 25 -4.19 8.52 -4.40
N HIS A 26 -4.93 9.56 -4.10
CA HIS A 26 -6.37 9.61 -4.38
C HIS A 26 -6.67 9.46 -5.87
N ARG A 27 -5.94 10.19 -6.71
CA ARG A 27 -6.13 10.12 -8.17
C ARG A 27 -5.95 8.70 -8.67
N TRP A 28 -4.88 8.02 -8.25
CA TRP A 28 -4.64 6.65 -8.70
C TRP A 28 -5.69 5.69 -8.16
N LEU A 29 -5.97 5.71 -6.86
CA LEU A 29 -6.95 4.80 -6.25
C LEU A 29 -8.34 4.99 -6.85
N SER A 30 -8.79 6.23 -7.00
CA SER A 30 -10.14 6.50 -7.49
C SER A 30 -10.33 6.20 -8.98
N GLN A 31 -9.27 6.32 -9.77
CA GLN A 31 -9.37 6.19 -11.24
C GLN A 31 -8.82 4.88 -11.77
N GLN A 32 -7.77 4.33 -11.16
CA GLN A 32 -7.04 3.19 -11.71
C GLN A 32 -7.19 1.90 -10.91
N SER A 33 -7.49 1.97 -9.61
CA SER A 33 -7.62 0.76 -8.83
C SER A 33 -8.96 0.07 -9.12
N TYR A 34 -8.98 -1.26 -9.03
CA TYR A 34 -10.23 -2.01 -9.10
C TYR A 34 -10.92 -2.12 -7.74
N TRP A 35 -10.16 -1.91 -6.64
CA TRP A 35 -10.69 -2.11 -5.28
C TRP A 35 -11.21 -0.84 -4.61
N SER A 36 -10.86 0.33 -5.12
CA SER A 36 -11.27 1.61 -4.52
C SER A 36 -11.73 2.63 -5.54
N LYS A 37 -12.37 2.17 -6.61
CA LYS A 37 -12.86 3.05 -7.67
C LYS A 37 -13.81 4.08 -7.10
N HIS A 38 -13.63 5.35 -7.47
CA HIS A 38 -14.44 6.49 -7.03
C HIS A 38 -14.35 6.81 -5.53
N ILE A 39 -13.32 6.29 -4.83
CA ILE A 39 -13.14 6.58 -3.39
C ILE A 39 -13.00 8.09 -3.16
N PRO A 40 -13.72 8.69 -2.19
CA PRO A 40 -13.57 10.10 -1.88
C PRO A 40 -12.19 10.44 -1.31
N PHE A 41 -11.72 11.67 -1.58
CA PHE A 41 -10.42 12.12 -1.10
C PHE A 41 -10.29 12.07 0.42
N GLU A 42 -11.34 12.44 1.16
CA GLU A 42 -11.31 12.46 2.62
C GLU A 42 -11.05 11.08 3.21
N ILE A 43 -11.57 10.04 2.58
CA ILE A 43 -11.34 8.66 3.03
C ILE A 43 -9.89 8.26 2.77
N VAL A 44 -9.36 8.57 1.59
CA VAL A 44 -7.96 8.32 1.27
C VAL A 44 -7.04 9.06 2.23
N LYS A 45 -7.33 10.33 2.51
CA LYS A 45 -6.52 11.15 3.41
C LYS A 45 -6.53 10.61 4.84
N THR A 46 -7.70 10.20 5.34
CA THR A 46 -7.83 9.60 6.67
C THR A 46 -7.02 8.31 6.76
N ALA A 47 -7.13 7.45 5.74
CA ALA A 47 -6.36 6.21 5.69
C ALA A 47 -4.85 6.48 5.64
N PHE A 48 -4.44 7.45 4.84
CA PHE A 48 -3.04 7.88 4.74
C PHE A 48 -2.52 8.39 6.09
N ASP A 49 -3.28 9.25 6.75
CA ASP A 49 -2.86 9.83 8.03
C ASP A 49 -2.68 8.79 9.13
N ASN A 50 -3.43 7.68 9.07
CA ASN A 50 -3.46 6.66 10.10
C ASN A 50 -2.70 5.38 9.74
N SER A 51 -1.90 5.41 8.68
CA SER A 51 -1.11 4.27 8.24
C SER A 51 0.37 4.59 8.21
N TYR A 52 1.20 3.55 8.22
CA TYR A 52 2.62 3.68 7.92
C TYR A 52 2.80 3.55 6.41
N CYS A 53 3.24 4.62 5.77
CA CYS A 53 3.22 4.72 4.31
C CYS A 53 4.61 4.66 3.71
N ILE A 54 4.69 4.14 2.48
CA ILE A 54 5.88 4.18 1.65
C ILE A 54 5.49 4.69 0.26
N ALA A 55 6.36 5.46 -0.35
CA ALA A 55 6.09 6.04 -1.66
C ALA A 55 7.32 5.96 -2.56
N VAL A 56 7.08 6.00 -3.86
CA VAL A 56 8.11 6.14 -4.88
C VAL A 56 7.92 7.49 -5.56
N LEU A 57 8.99 8.26 -5.62
CA LEU A 57 9.00 9.58 -6.26
C LEU A 57 9.92 9.57 -7.46
N LYS A 58 9.52 10.28 -8.50
CA LYS A 58 10.35 10.51 -9.69
C LYS A 58 10.24 11.98 -10.05
N ASP A 59 11.38 12.68 -10.05
CA ASP A 59 11.44 14.11 -10.38
C ASP A 59 10.41 14.94 -9.59
N GLY A 60 10.27 14.63 -8.30
CA GLY A 60 9.34 15.32 -7.41
C GLY A 60 7.89 14.87 -7.48
N GLU A 61 7.56 13.92 -8.35
CA GLU A 61 6.19 13.40 -8.46
C GLU A 61 6.06 12.02 -7.87
N GLN A 62 4.99 11.77 -7.13
CA GLN A 62 4.72 10.46 -6.57
C GLN A 62 4.11 9.55 -7.63
N ILE A 63 4.80 8.42 -7.89
CA ILE A 63 4.40 7.46 -8.92
C ILE A 63 4.16 6.06 -8.35
N GLY A 64 4.31 5.88 -7.05
CA GLY A 64 4.04 4.61 -6.39
C GLY A 64 3.74 4.82 -4.94
N TYR A 65 3.12 3.80 -4.32
CA TYR A 65 2.61 3.90 -2.96
C TYR A 65 2.39 2.51 -2.37
N GLY A 66 2.34 2.46 -1.05
CA GLY A 66 1.89 1.32 -0.27
C GLY A 66 1.72 1.77 1.16
N ARG A 67 0.92 1.04 1.93
CA ARG A 67 0.73 1.37 3.34
C ARG A 67 0.55 0.14 4.19
N LEU A 68 1.01 0.24 5.43
CA LEU A 68 0.75 -0.76 6.46
C LEU A 68 -0.27 -0.17 7.45
N ILE A 69 -1.39 -0.83 7.61
CA ILE A 69 -2.35 -0.55 8.66
C ILE A 69 -1.86 -1.36 9.87
N THR A 70 -1.45 -0.69 10.95
CA THR A 70 -0.70 -1.39 12.00
C THR A 70 -0.81 -0.69 13.36
N ASP A 71 -0.65 -1.49 14.41
CA ASP A 71 -0.45 -0.98 15.77
C ASP A 71 1.04 -0.80 16.11
N TYR A 72 1.93 -1.06 15.16
CA TYR A 72 3.40 -1.01 15.31
C TYR A 72 3.96 -2.03 16.31
N ALA A 73 3.17 -2.95 16.80
CA ALA A 73 3.56 -3.86 17.87
C ALA A 73 3.23 -5.32 17.61
N THR A 74 2.03 -5.61 17.09
CA THR A 74 1.55 -6.99 16.99
C THR A 74 1.15 -7.41 15.59
N PHE A 75 0.64 -6.49 14.77
CA PHE A 75 -0.05 -6.83 13.53
C PHE A 75 0.08 -5.73 12.49
N ALA A 76 0.09 -6.13 11.22
CA ALA A 76 -0.04 -5.19 10.11
C ALA A 76 -0.85 -5.80 8.97
N TYR A 77 -1.51 -4.93 8.21
CA TYR A 77 -2.17 -5.28 6.95
C TYR A 77 -1.58 -4.39 5.84
N LEU A 78 -0.99 -5.03 4.84
CA LEU A 78 -0.40 -4.33 3.71
C LEU A 78 -1.49 -4.05 2.67
N ALA A 79 -1.67 -2.77 2.33
CA ALA A 79 -2.75 -2.31 1.48
C ALA A 79 -2.29 -1.26 0.48
N ASP A 80 -3.08 -1.11 -0.58
CA ASP A 80 -2.96 -0.03 -1.57
C ASP A 80 -1.59 0.05 -2.25
N VAL A 81 -0.94 -1.09 -2.49
CA VAL A 81 0.36 -1.13 -3.18
C VAL A 81 0.13 -0.93 -4.67
N TYR A 82 0.75 0.12 -5.23
CA TYR A 82 0.70 0.35 -6.67
C TYR A 82 1.96 1.04 -7.17
N VAL A 83 2.23 0.88 -8.45
CA VAL A 83 3.19 1.67 -9.22
C VAL A 83 2.46 2.10 -10.50
N GLU A 84 2.54 3.37 -10.87
CA GLU A 84 1.91 3.88 -12.08
C GLU A 84 2.47 3.18 -13.31
N GLU A 85 1.60 2.92 -14.28
CA GLU A 85 1.89 2.06 -15.44
C GLU A 85 3.19 2.40 -16.16
N PRO A 86 3.50 3.69 -16.48
CA PRO A 86 4.74 4.00 -17.20
C PRO A 86 6.02 3.64 -16.46
N HIS A 87 5.94 3.38 -15.15
CA HIS A 87 7.08 3.09 -14.29
C HIS A 87 7.18 1.63 -13.87
N ARG A 88 6.30 0.76 -14.38
CA ARG A 88 6.29 -0.67 -14.06
C ARG A 88 7.42 -1.41 -14.75
N GLY A 89 7.73 -2.61 -14.23
CA GLY A 89 8.77 -3.47 -14.80
C GLY A 89 10.18 -3.09 -14.38
N LYS A 90 10.35 -2.25 -13.37
CA LYS A 90 11.65 -1.77 -12.90
C LYS A 90 11.99 -2.24 -11.48
N GLY A 91 11.17 -3.12 -10.90
CA GLY A 91 11.40 -3.65 -9.56
C GLY A 91 11.01 -2.70 -8.44
N LEU A 92 10.21 -1.67 -8.71
CA LEU A 92 9.84 -0.67 -7.70
C LEU A 92 8.91 -1.24 -6.63
N SER A 93 7.91 -2.06 -6.99
CA SER A 93 7.06 -2.73 -6.01
C SER A 93 7.86 -3.63 -5.11
N LYS A 94 8.80 -4.40 -5.68
CA LYS A 94 9.70 -5.25 -4.90
C LYS A 94 10.51 -4.42 -3.91
N LYS A 95 11.05 -3.31 -4.36
CA LYS A 95 11.89 -2.46 -3.51
C LYS A 95 11.08 -1.83 -2.38
N MET A 96 9.85 -1.43 -2.64
CA MET A 96 8.96 -0.95 -1.58
C MET A 96 8.69 -2.03 -0.53
N VAL A 97 8.30 -3.23 -0.96
CA VAL A 97 8.00 -4.32 -0.04
C VAL A 97 9.24 -4.72 0.75
N GLU A 98 10.39 -4.85 0.08
CA GLU A 98 11.66 -5.12 0.73
C GLU A 98 11.96 -4.11 1.83
N THR A 99 11.84 -2.82 1.50
CA THR A 99 12.10 -1.74 2.45
C THR A 99 11.18 -1.81 3.66
N LEU A 100 9.90 -2.11 3.45
CA LEU A 100 8.95 -2.27 4.55
C LEU A 100 9.32 -3.48 5.42
N MET A 101 9.58 -4.62 4.81
CA MET A 101 9.80 -5.88 5.54
C MET A 101 11.14 -5.91 6.30
N GLU A 102 12.12 -5.14 5.88
CA GLU A 102 13.43 -5.12 6.53
C GLU A 102 13.50 -4.28 7.81
N GLN A 103 12.47 -3.50 8.12
CA GLN A 103 12.46 -2.68 9.32
C GLN A 103 12.34 -3.55 10.58
N ASP A 104 13.11 -3.19 11.61
CA ASP A 104 13.15 -3.98 12.86
C ASP A 104 11.78 -4.13 13.50
N TRP A 105 10.99 -3.05 13.55
CA TRP A 105 9.66 -3.13 14.15
C TRP A 105 8.72 -4.04 13.35
N VAL A 106 8.87 -4.09 12.03
CA VAL A 106 8.07 -4.97 11.17
C VAL A 106 8.45 -6.43 11.43
N LYS A 107 9.75 -6.71 11.57
CA LYS A 107 10.23 -8.06 11.87
C LYS A 107 9.73 -8.57 13.23
N GLY A 108 9.38 -7.67 14.13
CA GLY A 108 8.84 -8.01 15.43
C GLY A 108 7.34 -8.29 15.44
N LEU A 109 6.63 -8.01 14.37
CA LEU A 109 5.19 -8.24 14.30
C LEU A 109 4.88 -9.73 14.23
N ARG A 110 3.86 -10.15 14.98
CA ARG A 110 3.46 -11.56 15.03
C ARG A 110 2.79 -12.02 13.73
N LYS A 111 2.12 -11.10 13.03
CA LYS A 111 1.41 -11.43 11.80
C LYS A 111 1.31 -10.21 10.88
N ILE A 112 1.50 -10.46 9.59
CA ILE A 112 1.27 -9.46 8.54
C ILE A 112 0.38 -10.13 7.50
N LEU A 113 -0.74 -9.48 7.17
CA LEU A 113 -1.67 -9.98 6.15
C LEU A 113 -1.68 -9.07 4.93
N LEU A 114 -2.05 -9.65 3.81
CA LEU A 114 -2.41 -8.90 2.60
C LEU A 114 -3.43 -9.71 1.79
N ALA A 115 -4.09 -9.07 0.86
CA ALA A 115 -4.91 -9.72 -0.13
C ALA A 115 -4.43 -9.29 -1.52
N THR A 116 -4.34 -10.24 -2.45
CA THR A 116 -3.92 -9.97 -3.82
C THR A 116 -4.63 -10.91 -4.78
N LEU A 117 -4.97 -10.41 -5.97
CA LEU A 117 -5.53 -11.25 -7.04
C LEU A 117 -4.43 -12.00 -7.80
N ASP A 118 -3.30 -11.34 -8.06
CA ASP A 118 -2.35 -11.81 -9.07
C ASP A 118 -0.87 -11.65 -8.70
N ALA A 119 -0.56 -11.13 -7.52
CA ALA A 119 0.82 -10.84 -7.15
C ALA A 119 1.40 -11.79 -6.09
N HIS A 120 0.85 -13.00 -5.97
CA HIS A 120 1.32 -13.99 -4.98
C HIS A 120 2.82 -14.26 -5.12
N GLY A 121 3.34 -14.33 -6.35
CA GLY A 121 4.75 -14.58 -6.58
C GLY A 121 5.67 -13.46 -6.08
N LEU A 122 5.22 -12.22 -6.17
CA LEU A 122 5.94 -11.08 -5.62
C LEU A 122 6.07 -11.21 -4.10
N TYR A 123 4.96 -11.40 -3.43
CA TYR A 123 4.93 -11.40 -1.97
C TYR A 123 5.56 -12.66 -1.37
N ALA A 124 5.49 -13.80 -2.07
CA ALA A 124 6.16 -15.03 -1.64
C ALA A 124 7.68 -14.84 -1.48
N GLN A 125 8.29 -13.96 -2.25
CA GLN A 125 9.72 -13.67 -2.15
C GLN A 125 10.10 -13.03 -0.81
N TYR A 126 9.12 -12.47 -0.09
CA TYR A 126 9.33 -11.80 1.20
C TYR A 126 8.74 -12.57 2.37
N GLY A 127 8.44 -13.85 2.17
CA GLY A 127 7.98 -14.73 3.24
C GLY A 127 6.47 -14.83 3.40
N PHE A 128 5.69 -14.20 2.54
CA PHE A 128 4.24 -14.35 2.57
C PHE A 128 3.84 -15.71 1.99
N THR A 129 2.94 -16.38 2.67
CA THR A 129 2.40 -17.69 2.25
C THR A 129 0.88 -17.63 2.29
N PRO A 130 0.19 -18.51 1.56
CA PRO A 130 -1.24 -18.67 1.76
C PRO A 130 -1.55 -18.87 3.24
N MET A 131 -2.66 -18.30 3.70
CA MET A 131 -3.02 -18.35 5.12
C MET A 131 -3.27 -19.81 5.56
N VAL A 132 -2.51 -20.26 6.57
CA VAL A 132 -2.52 -21.66 7.00
C VAL A 132 -3.79 -22.04 7.73
N ILE A 133 -4.36 -21.10 8.51
CA ILE A 133 -5.55 -21.35 9.34
C ILE A 133 -6.66 -20.38 8.94
N SER A 134 -7.02 -20.40 7.67
CA SER A 134 -8.01 -19.45 7.12
C SER A 134 -9.38 -19.61 7.77
N GLU A 135 -9.74 -20.82 8.19
CA GLU A 135 -11.04 -21.10 8.80
C GLU A 135 -11.24 -20.44 10.17
N ARG A 136 -10.17 -19.93 10.76
CA ARG A 136 -10.27 -19.20 12.05
C ARG A 136 -10.59 -17.72 11.85
N TYR A 137 -10.51 -17.23 10.64
CA TYR A 137 -10.75 -15.82 10.35
C TYR A 137 -12.19 -15.62 9.91
N MET A 138 -12.78 -14.56 10.42
CA MET A 138 -14.14 -14.15 10.06
C MET A 138 -14.09 -12.71 9.61
N GLU A 139 -15.01 -12.32 8.72
CA GLU A 139 -15.05 -10.96 8.20
C GLU A 139 -16.46 -10.39 8.22
N ILE A 140 -16.53 -9.07 8.29
CA ILE A 140 -17.70 -8.33 7.85
C ILE A 140 -17.24 -7.58 6.61
N SER A 141 -17.80 -7.93 5.47
CA SER A 141 -17.50 -7.26 4.22
C SER A 141 -18.72 -6.47 3.77
N ARG A 142 -18.52 -5.17 3.59
CA ARG A 142 -19.60 -4.31 3.10
C ARG A 142 -19.25 -3.91 1.67
N PRO A 143 -20.09 -4.24 0.69
CA PRO A 143 -19.85 -3.88 -0.70
C PRO A 143 -20.12 -2.39 -0.88
N ILE A 144 -19.17 -1.57 -0.46
CA ILE A 144 -19.26 -0.12 -0.61
C ILE A 144 -18.86 0.23 -2.03
N VAL A 145 -19.85 0.67 -2.80
CA VAL A 145 -19.61 1.27 -4.10
C VAL A 145 -19.57 2.77 -3.88
N TYR A 146 -18.39 3.35 -3.96
CA TYR A 146 -18.26 4.79 -3.85
C TYR A 146 -18.95 5.46 -5.04
N GLY A 147 -19.64 6.57 -4.75
CA GLY A 147 -20.55 7.18 -5.68
C GLY A 147 -19.95 7.62 -7.00
N ASP A 148 -20.28 6.88 -8.00
CA ASP A 148 -20.27 7.34 -9.35
C ASP A 148 -21.66 7.95 -9.61
N GLU A 149 -21.74 8.98 -10.44
CA GLU A 149 -22.99 9.68 -10.72
C GLU A 149 -24.06 8.80 -11.34
N SER A 150 -23.66 7.66 -11.90
CA SER A 150 -24.57 6.69 -12.46
C SER A 150 -25.08 5.68 -11.44
N SER A 151 -24.55 5.68 -10.22
CA SER A 151 -24.97 4.76 -9.16
C SER A 151 -26.00 5.45 -8.28
N PRO A 152 -27.22 4.94 -8.18
CA PRO A 152 -28.16 5.45 -7.19
C PRO A 152 -27.62 5.13 -5.81
N CYS A 153 -27.43 6.15 -5.03
CA CYS A 153 -27.03 6.01 -3.64
C CYS A 153 -28.14 5.40 -2.79
#